data_854c25f2c1c6f6c21d2e6a874722a2c9
#
_entry.id   854c25f2c1c6f6c21d2e6a874722a2c9
#
_cell.length_a   1.000
_cell.length_b   1.000
_cell.length_c   1.000
_cell.angle_alpha   90.00
_cell.angle_beta   90.00
_cell.angle_gamma   90.00
#
_symmetry.space_group_name_H-M   'P 1'
#
loop_
_entity.id
_entity.type
_entity.pdbx_description
1 polymer ?
#
loop_
_entity_poly.entity_id
_entity_poly.type
_entity_poly.pdbx_seq_one_letter_code
_entity_poly.pdbx_strand_id
1 'polypeptide(L)'
;MLKVEKLQKSFDGFMAVADANLEVSKGEVVAVIGPNGAGKTTLFHLITGQVSPDSGHIFFKGQDIAGLAPYQICRKGICRSYQVVNIFKRMTVFENVQVALMSFLKMTLNVMTPARKLLIKETLDILESVGLAEKSNQISGSLSHGDQKVLEIAIALGNRPELLILDEPTAGMSPEETAMALGLMNRLSGKLGLTILFCEHDMELVFSIAERIMVMQLGKTLIQSTPDLVKSCRQVQEAYLGGGYLTDA
;
A
#
# COMPACT_ATOMS: atom_id res chain seq x y z
N MET A 1 -7.37 8.64 -10.90
CA MET A 1 -5.92 8.71 -10.64
C MET A 1 -5.22 7.44 -11.10
N LEU A 2 -5.60 6.27 -10.58
CA LEU A 2 -5.20 4.95 -11.07
C LEU A 2 -6.41 4.28 -11.74
N LYS A 3 -6.20 3.66 -12.91
CA LYS A 3 -7.22 2.86 -13.60
C LYS A 3 -6.58 1.58 -14.12
N VAL A 4 -7.16 0.46 -13.78
CA VAL A 4 -6.77 -0.87 -14.26
C VAL A 4 -7.90 -1.39 -15.14
N GLU A 5 -7.58 -1.84 -16.35
CA GLU A 5 -8.55 -2.28 -17.33
C GLU A 5 -8.20 -3.66 -17.86
N LYS A 6 -9.12 -4.61 -17.67
CA LYS A 6 -9.07 -5.99 -18.20
C LYS A 6 -7.72 -6.66 -17.99
N LEU A 7 -7.12 -6.41 -16.81
CA LEU A 7 -5.79 -6.90 -16.49
C LEU A 7 -5.78 -8.41 -16.36
N GLN A 8 -4.79 -9.07 -16.97
CA GLN A 8 -4.63 -10.51 -16.94
C GLN A 8 -3.20 -10.90 -16.59
N LYS A 9 -3.06 -12.01 -15.85
CA LYS A 9 -1.80 -12.64 -15.53
C LYS A 9 -1.98 -14.12 -15.24
N SER A 10 -1.19 -14.92 -15.93
CA SER A 10 -1.07 -16.35 -15.66
C SER A 10 0.35 -16.72 -15.21
N PHE A 11 0.46 -17.79 -14.44
CA PHE A 11 1.70 -18.41 -14.03
C PHE A 11 1.58 -19.91 -14.28
N ASP A 12 2.43 -20.47 -15.12
CA ASP A 12 2.48 -21.90 -15.44
C ASP A 12 1.10 -22.51 -15.79
N GLY A 13 0.29 -21.73 -16.53
CA GLY A 13 -1.07 -22.13 -16.92
C GLY A 13 -2.16 -21.83 -15.89
N PHE A 14 -1.81 -21.41 -14.67
CA PHE A 14 -2.76 -20.97 -13.67
C PHE A 14 -3.06 -19.47 -13.83
N MET A 15 -4.34 -19.14 -14.06
CA MET A 15 -4.78 -17.74 -14.21
C MET A 15 -4.95 -17.08 -12.84
N ALA A 16 -3.94 -16.32 -12.42
CA ALA A 16 -3.95 -15.64 -11.12
C ALA A 16 -4.76 -14.33 -11.14
N VAL A 17 -4.75 -13.61 -12.28
CA VAL A 17 -5.62 -12.48 -12.56
C VAL A 17 -6.22 -12.69 -13.94
N ALA A 18 -7.54 -12.75 -14.04
CA ALA A 18 -8.26 -13.16 -15.26
C ALA A 18 -8.98 -12.01 -15.96
N ASP A 19 -9.49 -11.05 -15.21
CA ASP A 19 -10.15 -9.83 -15.70
C ASP A 19 -10.30 -8.84 -14.53
N ALA A 20 -9.19 -8.23 -14.12
CA ALA A 20 -9.23 -7.26 -13.03
C ALA A 20 -9.44 -5.86 -13.58
N ASN A 21 -10.41 -5.17 -12.97
CA ASN A 21 -10.76 -3.78 -13.26
C ASN A 21 -10.80 -3.01 -11.94
N LEU A 22 -10.10 -1.87 -11.85
CA LEU A 22 -10.00 -1.05 -10.65
C LEU A 22 -9.91 0.42 -11.02
N GLU A 23 -10.66 1.26 -10.32
CA GLU A 23 -10.52 2.71 -10.42
C GLU A 23 -10.28 3.31 -9.03
N VAL A 24 -9.26 4.17 -8.92
CA VAL A 24 -8.92 4.91 -7.70
C VAL A 24 -8.83 6.39 -8.04
N SER A 25 -9.60 7.20 -7.34
CA SER A 25 -9.58 8.66 -7.47
C SER A 25 -8.44 9.26 -6.63
N LYS A 26 -8.09 10.51 -6.91
CA LYS A 26 -7.06 11.21 -6.10
C LYS A 26 -7.59 11.48 -4.71
N GLY A 27 -6.78 11.17 -3.69
CA GLY A 27 -7.11 11.35 -2.27
C GLY A 27 -8.04 10.28 -1.69
N GLU A 28 -8.49 9.33 -2.51
CA GLU A 28 -9.42 8.26 -2.11
C GLU A 28 -8.69 7.14 -1.36
N VAL A 29 -9.37 6.56 -0.38
CA VAL A 29 -8.95 5.35 0.33
C VAL A 29 -9.75 4.16 -0.19
N VAL A 30 -9.08 3.28 -0.94
CA VAL A 30 -9.72 2.12 -1.58
C VAL A 30 -9.17 0.83 -1.01
N ALA A 31 -10.05 -0.07 -0.61
CA ALA A 31 -9.68 -1.41 -0.19
C ALA A 31 -9.84 -2.42 -1.34
N VAL A 32 -8.94 -3.41 -1.40
CA VAL A 32 -9.07 -4.60 -2.25
C VAL A 32 -9.26 -5.80 -1.34
N ILE A 33 -10.43 -6.43 -1.42
CA ILE A 33 -10.77 -7.59 -0.60
C ILE A 33 -11.07 -8.80 -1.47
N GLY A 34 -11.12 -9.98 -0.86
CA GLY A 34 -11.43 -11.24 -1.53
C GLY A 34 -10.84 -12.43 -0.77
N PRO A 35 -11.32 -13.64 -1.00
CA PRO A 35 -10.80 -14.84 -0.36
C PRO A 35 -9.32 -15.05 -0.68
N ASN A 36 -8.69 -15.99 0.05
CA ASN A 36 -7.32 -16.40 -0.26
C ASN A 36 -7.25 -16.98 -1.67
N GLY A 37 -6.21 -16.60 -2.43
CA GLY A 37 -6.09 -16.99 -3.84
C GLY A 37 -6.94 -16.17 -4.82
N ALA A 38 -7.67 -15.13 -4.39
CA ALA A 38 -8.45 -14.27 -5.28
C ALA A 38 -7.62 -13.44 -6.27
N GLY A 39 -6.29 -13.34 -6.07
CA GLY A 39 -5.41 -12.58 -6.95
C GLY A 39 -4.99 -11.20 -6.44
N LYS A 40 -5.34 -10.82 -5.20
CA LYS A 40 -5.06 -9.48 -4.62
C LYS A 40 -3.58 -9.11 -4.66
N THR A 41 -2.71 -9.96 -4.11
CA THR A 41 -1.26 -9.74 -4.09
C THR A 41 -0.68 -9.68 -5.50
N THR A 42 -1.17 -10.52 -6.41
CA THR A 42 -0.78 -10.49 -7.83
C THR A 42 -1.18 -9.18 -8.49
N LEU A 43 -2.39 -8.67 -8.22
CA LEU A 43 -2.84 -7.36 -8.71
C LEU A 43 -1.89 -6.25 -8.24
N PHE A 44 -1.50 -6.26 -6.95
CA PHE A 44 -0.54 -5.28 -6.42
C PHE A 44 0.85 -5.41 -7.05
N HIS A 45 1.31 -6.64 -7.31
CA HIS A 45 2.58 -6.88 -8.02
C HIS A 45 2.54 -6.32 -9.45
N LEU A 46 1.41 -6.47 -10.14
CA LEU A 46 1.21 -5.92 -11.49
C LEU A 46 1.20 -4.40 -11.49
N ILE A 47 0.47 -3.77 -10.56
CA ILE A 47 0.39 -2.30 -10.45
C ILE A 47 1.77 -1.71 -10.10
N THR A 48 2.58 -2.42 -9.31
CA THR A 48 3.91 -1.95 -8.87
C THR A 48 5.07 -2.41 -9.77
N GLY A 49 4.76 -3.12 -10.85
CA GLY A 49 5.75 -3.55 -11.85
C GLY A 49 6.67 -4.68 -11.41
N GLN A 50 6.40 -5.36 -10.28
CA GLN A 50 7.14 -6.54 -9.85
C GLN A 50 6.92 -7.73 -10.79
N VAL A 51 5.75 -7.76 -11.41
CA VAL A 51 5.36 -8.73 -12.43
C VAL A 51 4.75 -7.96 -13.59
N SER A 52 5.09 -8.35 -14.82
CA SER A 52 4.47 -7.76 -16.01
C SER A 52 3.15 -8.47 -16.33
N PRO A 53 2.10 -7.74 -16.72
CA PRO A 53 0.84 -8.33 -17.16
C PRO A 53 1.02 -9.11 -18.48
N ASP A 54 0.17 -10.10 -18.71
CA ASP A 54 0.08 -10.79 -20.00
C ASP A 54 -0.80 -10.00 -20.98
N SER A 55 -1.82 -9.31 -20.48
CA SER A 55 -2.67 -8.38 -21.23
C SER A 55 -3.40 -7.39 -20.31
N GLY A 56 -4.07 -6.41 -20.91
CA GLY A 56 -4.74 -5.33 -20.19
C GLY A 56 -3.83 -4.13 -19.96
N HIS A 57 -4.37 -3.10 -19.31
CA HIS A 57 -3.71 -1.81 -19.13
C HIS A 57 -3.75 -1.36 -17.69
N ILE A 58 -2.75 -0.59 -17.29
CA ILE A 58 -2.66 0.09 -15.99
C ILE A 58 -2.35 1.55 -16.27
N PHE A 59 -3.31 2.41 -16.10
CA PHE A 59 -3.13 3.85 -16.29
C PHE A 59 -2.93 4.54 -14.94
N PHE A 60 -1.85 5.29 -14.82
CA PHE A 60 -1.61 6.19 -13.71
C PHE A 60 -1.51 7.62 -14.23
N LYS A 61 -2.43 8.49 -13.77
CA LYS A 61 -2.54 9.89 -14.24
C LYS A 61 -2.64 9.98 -15.76
N GLY A 62 -3.38 9.04 -16.38
CA GLY A 62 -3.61 8.95 -17.82
C GLY A 62 -2.46 8.36 -18.65
N GLN A 63 -1.36 7.98 -18.02
CA GLN A 63 -0.23 7.31 -18.69
C GLN A 63 -0.28 5.80 -18.43
N ASP A 64 -0.16 4.99 -19.47
CA ASP A 64 -0.02 3.56 -19.31
C ASP A 64 1.35 3.23 -18.67
N ILE A 65 1.31 2.49 -17.56
CA ILE A 65 2.47 2.06 -16.80
C ILE A 65 2.66 0.55 -16.79
N ALA A 66 1.82 -0.18 -17.53
CA ALA A 66 1.90 -1.63 -17.62
C ALA A 66 3.29 -2.09 -18.11
N GLY A 67 3.90 -3.01 -17.39
CA GLY A 67 5.23 -3.54 -17.73
C GLY A 67 6.42 -2.62 -17.44
N LEU A 68 6.21 -1.44 -16.87
CA LEU A 68 7.32 -0.61 -16.38
C LEU A 68 8.01 -1.25 -15.17
N ALA A 69 9.32 -1.03 -15.04
CA ALA A 69 10.08 -1.50 -13.89
C ALA A 69 9.66 -0.80 -12.59
N PRO A 70 9.77 -1.47 -11.40
CA PRO A 70 9.33 -0.92 -10.11
C PRO A 70 9.89 0.47 -9.79
N TYR A 71 11.18 0.71 -10.10
CA TYR A 71 11.80 2.01 -9.83
C TYR A 71 11.22 3.13 -10.71
N GLN A 72 10.75 2.82 -11.93
CA GLN A 72 10.11 3.78 -12.83
C GLN A 72 8.71 4.15 -12.29
N ILE A 73 7.96 3.14 -11.81
CA ILE A 73 6.64 3.31 -11.20
C ILE A 73 6.75 4.13 -9.91
N CYS A 74 7.74 3.81 -9.05
CA CYS A 74 8.00 4.58 -7.83
C CYS A 74 8.28 6.06 -8.15
N ARG A 75 9.11 6.34 -9.16
CA ARG A 75 9.40 7.72 -9.60
C ARG A 75 8.20 8.45 -10.20
N LYS A 76 7.19 7.73 -10.67
CA LYS A 76 5.93 8.34 -11.13
C LYS A 76 5.00 8.69 -9.96
N GLY A 77 5.30 8.21 -8.74
CA GLY A 77 4.55 8.52 -7.53
C GLY A 77 3.70 7.37 -6.98
N ILE A 78 3.95 6.12 -7.36
CA ILE A 78 3.34 4.94 -6.75
C ILE A 78 4.38 4.24 -5.87
N CYS A 79 4.15 4.20 -4.55
CA CYS A 79 4.99 3.44 -3.63
C CYS A 79 4.18 2.34 -2.94
N ARG A 80 4.85 1.28 -2.53
CA ARG A 80 4.24 0.14 -1.84
C ARG A 80 5.01 -0.18 -0.57
N SER A 81 4.30 -0.46 0.53
CA SER A 81 4.83 -1.24 1.64
C SER A 81 4.71 -2.74 1.33
N TYR A 82 5.59 -3.54 1.88
CA TYR A 82 5.60 -4.98 1.63
C TYR A 82 5.06 -5.74 2.85
N GLN A 83 4.51 -6.92 2.62
CA GLN A 83 4.02 -7.81 3.69
C GLN A 83 5.15 -8.20 4.66
N VAL A 84 6.36 -8.39 4.15
CA VAL A 84 7.57 -8.57 4.97
C VAL A 84 8.24 -7.21 5.15
N VAL A 85 8.38 -6.79 6.42
CA VAL A 85 9.00 -5.51 6.77
C VAL A 85 10.40 -5.37 6.17
N ASN A 86 10.56 -4.41 5.28
CA ASN A 86 11.76 -4.21 4.48
C ASN A 86 12.51 -2.94 4.92
N ILE A 87 13.15 -3.00 6.08
CA ILE A 87 13.92 -1.90 6.69
C ILE A 87 15.39 -2.26 6.84
N PHE A 88 16.24 -1.27 6.90
CA PHE A 88 17.67 -1.45 7.21
C PHE A 88 17.85 -1.59 8.72
N LYS A 89 17.68 -2.80 9.25
CA LYS A 89 17.61 -3.11 10.70
C LYS A 89 18.79 -2.60 11.52
N ARG A 90 19.97 -2.37 10.92
CA ARG A 90 21.19 -1.87 11.57
C ARG A 90 21.32 -0.35 11.56
N MET A 91 20.46 0.33 10.83
CA MET A 91 20.39 1.79 10.76
C MET A 91 19.38 2.32 11.76
N THR A 92 19.51 3.59 12.12
CA THR A 92 18.50 4.27 12.94
C THR A 92 17.21 4.46 12.16
N VAL A 93 16.14 4.76 12.87
CA VAL A 93 14.83 5.15 12.28
C VAL A 93 15.02 6.34 11.35
N PHE A 94 15.78 7.36 11.78
CA PHE A 94 16.11 8.53 11.00
C PHE A 94 16.84 8.17 9.69
N GLU A 95 17.91 7.38 9.78
CA GLU A 95 18.74 7.00 8.63
C GLU A 95 17.93 6.22 7.58
N ASN A 96 17.02 5.35 8.00
CA ASN A 96 16.14 4.61 7.09
C ASN A 96 15.32 5.56 6.18
N VAL A 97 14.68 6.57 6.76
CA VAL A 97 13.86 7.54 6.01
C VAL A 97 14.77 8.48 5.20
N GLN A 98 15.89 8.91 5.78
CA GLN A 98 16.85 9.79 5.12
C GLN A 98 17.38 9.20 3.82
N VAL A 99 17.74 7.90 3.82
CA VAL A 99 18.24 7.21 2.62
C VAL A 99 17.19 7.21 1.50
N ALA A 100 15.91 7.00 1.83
CA ALA A 100 14.83 7.05 0.85
C ALA A 100 14.70 8.45 0.22
N LEU A 101 14.71 9.49 1.05
CA LEU A 101 14.70 10.89 0.59
C LEU A 101 15.89 11.23 -0.28
N MET A 102 17.10 10.85 0.13
CA MET A 102 18.33 11.08 -0.65
C MET A 102 18.27 10.39 -2.02
N SER A 103 17.76 9.17 -2.06
CA SER A 103 17.57 8.41 -3.29
C SER A 103 16.58 9.11 -4.23
N PHE A 104 15.43 9.53 -3.70
CA PHE A 104 14.39 10.24 -4.47
C PHE A 104 14.92 11.55 -5.06
N LEU A 105 15.65 12.35 -4.27
CA LEU A 105 16.21 13.64 -4.68
C LEU A 105 17.52 13.49 -5.48
N LYS A 106 17.94 12.26 -5.82
CA LYS A 106 19.17 11.96 -6.58
C LYS A 106 20.45 12.52 -5.92
N MET A 107 20.46 12.60 -4.58
CA MET A 107 21.60 13.12 -3.80
C MET A 107 22.63 12.04 -3.44
N THR A 108 22.48 10.83 -3.95
CA THR A 108 23.36 9.68 -3.67
C THR A 108 24.82 9.88 -4.13
N LEU A 109 25.04 10.81 -5.06
CA LEU A 109 26.39 11.19 -5.54
C LEU A 109 26.93 12.46 -4.88
N ASN A 110 26.28 13.00 -3.85
CA ASN A 110 26.79 14.14 -3.11
C ASN A 110 27.91 13.70 -2.15
N VAL A 111 29.14 13.75 -2.63
CA VAL A 111 30.35 13.40 -1.84
C VAL A 111 30.90 14.59 -1.02
N MET A 112 30.35 15.80 -1.21
CA MET A 112 30.86 17.01 -0.57
C MET A 112 30.30 17.23 0.83
N THR A 113 29.10 16.74 1.10
CA THR A 113 28.43 16.96 2.39
C THR A 113 28.18 15.61 3.07
N PRO A 114 28.58 15.44 4.34
CA PRO A 114 28.27 14.20 5.07
C PRO A 114 26.77 13.93 5.11
N ALA A 115 26.35 12.69 4.82
CA ALA A 115 24.93 12.29 4.74
C ALA A 115 24.15 12.73 5.99
N ARG A 116 24.73 12.59 7.20
CA ARG A 116 24.12 12.99 8.48
C ARG A 116 23.69 14.46 8.58
N LYS A 117 24.16 15.33 7.66
CA LYS A 117 23.81 16.76 7.61
C LYS A 117 22.78 17.08 6.53
N LEU A 118 22.41 16.10 5.71
CA LEU A 118 21.47 16.28 4.61
C LEU A 118 20.03 16.00 5.04
N LEU A 119 19.07 16.78 4.55
CA LEU A 119 17.63 16.54 4.65
C LEU A 119 17.15 16.26 6.08
N ILE A 120 17.78 16.88 7.10
CA ILE A 120 17.46 16.65 8.53
C ILE A 120 16.01 17.04 8.79
N LYS A 121 15.61 18.24 8.37
CA LYS A 121 14.26 18.76 8.61
C LYS A 121 13.22 17.91 7.91
N GLU A 122 13.40 17.65 6.62
CA GLU A 122 12.47 16.87 5.81
C GLU A 122 12.33 15.45 6.35
N THR A 123 13.41 14.84 6.85
CA THR A 123 13.37 13.51 7.46
C THR A 123 12.57 13.53 8.76
N LEU A 124 12.79 14.52 9.61
CA LEU A 124 12.06 14.67 10.88
C LEU A 124 10.58 14.99 10.63
N ASP A 125 10.25 15.84 9.66
CA ASP A 125 8.86 16.15 9.27
C ASP A 125 8.09 14.88 8.87
N ILE A 126 8.74 13.96 8.12
CA ILE A 126 8.14 12.67 7.77
C ILE A 126 7.95 11.81 9.03
N LEU A 127 8.98 11.69 9.89
CA LEU A 127 8.89 10.90 11.11
C LEU A 127 7.83 11.43 12.06
N GLU A 128 7.65 12.76 12.15
CA GLU A 128 6.59 13.39 12.93
C GLU A 128 5.20 13.04 12.36
N SER A 129 5.05 13.06 11.03
CA SER A 129 3.78 12.74 10.37
C SER A 129 3.28 11.32 10.67
N VAL A 130 4.22 10.38 10.91
CA VAL A 130 3.91 8.99 11.25
C VAL A 130 4.01 8.67 12.75
N GLY A 131 4.43 9.63 13.60
CA GLY A 131 4.55 9.46 15.05
C GLY A 131 5.82 8.76 15.51
N LEU A 132 6.89 8.74 14.72
CA LEU A 132 8.18 8.12 15.05
C LEU A 132 9.30 9.11 15.36
N ALA A 133 9.02 10.41 15.48
CA ALA A 133 10.04 11.44 15.69
C ALA A 133 10.86 11.22 16.96
N GLU A 134 10.24 10.85 18.09
CA GLU A 134 10.92 10.57 19.36
C GLU A 134 11.83 9.33 19.29
N LYS A 135 11.55 8.40 18.38
CA LYS A 135 12.33 7.17 18.14
C LYS A 135 13.40 7.34 17.08
N SER A 136 13.59 8.56 16.53
CA SER A 136 14.47 8.83 15.38
C SER A 136 15.90 8.27 15.51
N ASN A 137 16.46 8.33 16.73
CA ASN A 137 17.81 7.85 17.02
C ASN A 137 17.89 6.35 17.40
N GLN A 138 16.75 5.65 17.53
CA GLN A 138 16.74 4.23 17.85
C GLN A 138 17.17 3.40 16.65
N ILE A 139 17.84 2.28 16.91
CA ILE A 139 18.13 1.28 15.87
C ILE A 139 16.83 0.60 15.45
N SER A 140 16.52 0.66 14.17
CA SER A 140 15.20 0.23 13.66
C SER A 140 14.90 -1.25 13.91
N GLY A 141 15.93 -2.09 14.00
CA GLY A 141 15.75 -3.51 14.34
C GLY A 141 15.29 -3.77 15.78
N SER A 142 15.37 -2.78 16.70
CA SER A 142 14.90 -2.88 18.09
C SER A 142 13.47 -2.36 18.32
N LEU A 143 12.83 -1.82 17.27
CA LEU A 143 11.44 -1.36 17.33
C LEU A 143 10.46 -2.52 17.51
N SER A 144 9.27 -2.22 18.07
CA SER A 144 8.14 -3.14 18.02
C SER A 144 7.76 -3.49 16.57
N HIS A 145 7.01 -4.57 16.37
CA HIS A 145 6.59 -4.96 15.02
C HIS A 145 5.70 -3.88 14.36
N GLY A 146 4.80 -3.30 15.15
CA GLY A 146 3.96 -2.19 14.68
C GLY A 146 4.78 -0.96 14.27
N ASP A 147 5.76 -0.55 15.12
CA ASP A 147 6.65 0.57 14.79
C ASP A 147 7.51 0.30 13.54
N GLN A 148 7.94 -0.95 13.32
CA GLN A 148 8.68 -1.31 12.11
C GLN A 148 7.81 -1.16 10.85
N LYS A 149 6.54 -1.54 10.91
CA LYS A 149 5.59 -1.33 9.81
C LYS A 149 5.31 0.15 9.58
N VAL A 150 5.17 0.93 10.64
CA VAL A 150 5.03 2.40 10.54
C VAL A 150 6.29 3.03 9.92
N LEU A 151 7.48 2.54 10.27
CA LEU A 151 8.74 2.98 9.65
C LEU A 151 8.77 2.65 8.16
N GLU A 152 8.27 1.50 7.74
CA GLU A 152 8.17 1.15 6.32
C GLU A 152 7.27 2.14 5.56
N ILE A 153 6.15 2.55 6.15
CA ILE A 153 5.32 3.63 5.59
C ILE A 153 6.12 4.93 5.51
N ALA A 154 6.88 5.29 6.55
CA ALA A 154 7.72 6.49 6.54
C ALA A 154 8.79 6.46 5.42
N ILE A 155 9.42 5.31 5.19
CA ILE A 155 10.36 5.10 4.07
C ILE A 155 9.66 5.30 2.73
N ALA A 156 8.44 4.76 2.56
CA ALA A 156 7.65 4.97 1.36
C ALA A 156 7.31 6.45 1.15
N LEU A 157 6.94 7.17 2.22
CA LEU A 157 6.68 8.63 2.19
C LEU A 157 7.93 9.44 1.81
N GLY A 158 9.14 8.95 2.12
CA GLY A 158 10.40 9.53 1.67
C GLY A 158 10.53 9.64 0.15
N ASN A 159 9.80 8.81 -0.61
CA ASN A 159 9.72 8.91 -2.07
C ASN A 159 8.59 9.85 -2.56
N ARG A 160 7.94 10.60 -1.65
CA ARG A 160 6.85 11.55 -1.95
C ARG A 160 5.77 10.96 -2.85
N PRO A 161 5.14 9.84 -2.45
CA PRO A 161 4.14 9.17 -3.27
C PRO A 161 2.87 10.02 -3.41
N GLU A 162 2.17 9.84 -4.53
CA GLU A 162 0.80 10.31 -4.71
C GLU A 162 -0.21 9.18 -4.47
N LEU A 163 0.25 7.92 -4.67
CA LEU A 163 -0.48 6.70 -4.35
C LEU A 163 0.40 5.79 -3.50
N LEU A 164 -0.09 5.44 -2.32
CA LEU A 164 0.52 4.49 -1.40
C LEU A 164 -0.27 3.18 -1.42
N ILE A 165 0.41 2.08 -1.71
CA ILE A 165 -0.16 0.74 -1.71
C ILE A 165 0.29 0.03 -0.44
N LEU A 166 -0.66 -0.46 0.37
CA LEU A 166 -0.41 -1.14 1.62
C LEU A 166 -0.92 -2.59 1.55
N ASP A 167 -0.03 -3.54 1.76
CA ASP A 167 -0.35 -4.97 1.72
C ASP A 167 -0.40 -5.51 3.16
N GLU A 168 -1.61 -5.76 3.67
CA GLU A 168 -1.89 -6.20 5.04
C GLU A 168 -1.17 -5.33 6.10
N PRO A 169 -1.43 -4.00 6.11
CA PRO A 169 -0.68 -3.08 6.97
C PRO A 169 -0.81 -3.39 8.46
N THR A 170 -1.88 -4.05 8.90
CA THR A 170 -2.14 -4.34 10.30
C THR A 170 -1.85 -5.79 10.72
N ALA A 171 -1.43 -6.66 9.78
CA ALA A 171 -1.17 -8.07 10.08
C ALA A 171 -0.13 -8.25 11.20
N GLY A 172 -0.49 -9.01 12.24
CA GLY A 172 0.38 -9.31 13.39
C GLY A 172 0.52 -8.17 14.41
N MET A 173 -0.29 -7.11 14.31
CA MET A 173 -0.36 -6.01 15.27
C MET A 173 -1.30 -6.34 16.44
N SER A 174 -1.05 -5.76 17.62
CA SER A 174 -2.02 -5.73 18.70
C SER A 174 -3.22 -4.84 18.34
N PRO A 175 -4.37 -4.96 19.06
CA PRO A 175 -5.51 -4.06 18.83
C PRO A 175 -5.15 -2.58 18.94
N GLU A 176 -4.28 -2.21 19.89
CA GLU A 176 -3.82 -0.84 20.08
C GLU A 176 -2.96 -0.38 18.89
N GLU A 177 -2.02 -1.20 18.44
CA GLU A 177 -1.19 -0.91 17.27
C GLU A 177 -2.05 -0.78 16.00
N THR A 178 -3.06 -1.64 15.83
CA THR A 178 -4.04 -1.58 14.74
C THR A 178 -4.79 -0.25 14.75
N ALA A 179 -5.32 0.18 15.90
CA ALA A 179 -6.01 1.46 16.02
C ALA A 179 -5.08 2.65 15.67
N MET A 180 -3.81 2.58 16.08
CA MET A 180 -2.81 3.60 15.72
C MET A 180 -2.51 3.62 14.22
N ALA A 181 -2.39 2.45 13.58
CA ALA A 181 -2.18 2.32 12.13
C ALA A 181 -3.37 2.88 11.33
N LEU A 182 -4.61 2.60 11.75
CA LEU A 182 -5.82 3.19 11.16
C LEU A 182 -5.84 4.71 11.29
N GLY A 183 -5.53 5.23 12.50
CA GLY A 183 -5.40 6.65 12.74
C GLY A 183 -4.33 7.30 11.85
N LEU A 184 -3.23 6.59 11.58
CA LEU A 184 -2.21 7.03 10.65
C LEU A 184 -2.74 7.09 9.21
N MET A 185 -3.38 6.03 8.71
CA MET A 185 -3.94 6.00 7.35
C MET A 185 -4.93 7.14 7.13
N ASN A 186 -5.83 7.37 8.10
CA ASN A 186 -6.79 8.49 8.06
C ASN A 186 -6.09 9.86 8.06
N ARG A 187 -4.99 10.03 8.81
CA ARG A 187 -4.22 11.29 8.79
C ARG A 187 -3.52 11.49 7.45
N LEU A 188 -2.92 10.44 6.89
CA LEU A 188 -2.20 10.51 5.61
C LEU A 188 -3.17 10.85 4.45
N SER A 189 -4.34 10.23 4.41
CA SER A 189 -5.36 10.56 3.41
C SER A 189 -5.97 11.94 3.66
N GLY A 190 -6.53 12.16 4.85
CA GLY A 190 -7.31 13.38 5.14
C GLY A 190 -6.47 14.66 5.21
N LYS A 191 -5.27 14.64 5.85
CA LYS A 191 -4.44 15.85 6.02
C LYS A 191 -3.45 16.05 4.86
N LEU A 192 -2.87 14.99 4.32
CA LEU A 192 -1.87 15.08 3.25
C LEU A 192 -2.47 14.85 1.85
N GLY A 193 -3.74 14.49 1.76
CA GLY A 193 -4.41 14.19 0.49
C GLY A 193 -3.81 12.99 -0.24
N LEU A 194 -3.16 12.07 0.50
CA LEU A 194 -2.52 10.89 -0.05
C LEU A 194 -3.58 9.90 -0.48
N THR A 195 -3.47 9.40 -1.70
CA THR A 195 -4.31 8.31 -2.17
C THR A 195 -3.80 6.99 -1.60
N ILE A 196 -4.68 6.16 -1.05
CA ILE A 196 -4.31 4.90 -0.42
C ILE A 196 -5.08 3.75 -1.08
N LEU A 197 -4.35 2.74 -1.52
CA LEU A 197 -4.89 1.46 -1.96
C LEU A 197 -4.36 0.38 -1.01
N PHE A 198 -5.23 -0.38 -0.37
CA PHE A 198 -4.78 -1.38 0.58
C PHE A 198 -5.55 -2.69 0.47
N CYS A 199 -4.96 -3.78 0.96
CA CYS A 199 -5.70 -5.01 1.19
C CYS A 199 -5.59 -5.40 2.66
N GLU A 200 -6.69 -5.96 3.18
CA GLU A 200 -6.80 -6.45 4.54
C GLU A 200 -7.78 -7.62 4.60
N HIS A 201 -7.62 -8.44 5.66
CA HIS A 201 -8.52 -9.55 5.94
C HIS A 201 -9.54 -9.22 7.02
N ASP A 202 -9.26 -8.23 7.85
CA ASP A 202 -10.19 -7.73 8.86
C ASP A 202 -11.24 -6.84 8.20
N MET A 203 -12.45 -7.37 8.12
CA MET A 203 -13.56 -6.68 7.46
C MET A 203 -14.05 -5.46 8.24
N GLU A 204 -14.02 -5.49 9.58
CA GLU A 204 -14.40 -4.34 10.40
C GLU A 204 -13.48 -3.17 10.12
N LEU A 205 -12.18 -3.44 10.05
CA LEU A 205 -11.17 -2.47 9.68
C LEU A 205 -11.44 -1.91 8.28
N VAL A 206 -11.63 -2.79 7.30
CA VAL A 206 -11.89 -2.38 5.91
C VAL A 206 -13.08 -1.45 5.83
N PHE A 207 -14.20 -1.83 6.46
CA PHE A 207 -15.44 -1.03 6.43
C PHE A 207 -15.33 0.29 7.21
N SER A 208 -14.39 0.39 8.17
CA SER A 208 -14.22 1.61 8.97
C SER A 208 -13.47 2.73 8.25
N ILE A 209 -12.61 2.41 7.28
CA ILE A 209 -11.72 3.40 6.64
C ILE A 209 -11.86 3.50 5.12
N ALA A 210 -12.33 2.45 4.43
CA ALA A 210 -12.42 2.48 2.98
C ALA A 210 -13.61 3.33 2.51
N GLU A 211 -13.36 4.24 1.59
CA GLU A 211 -14.41 4.99 0.87
C GLU A 211 -15.03 4.15 -0.24
N ARG A 212 -14.22 3.30 -0.87
CA ARG A 212 -14.67 2.30 -1.85
C ARG A 212 -13.95 0.98 -1.63
N ILE A 213 -14.63 -0.09 -1.97
CA ILE A 213 -14.12 -1.45 -1.84
C ILE A 213 -14.23 -2.16 -3.18
N MET A 214 -13.13 -2.71 -3.66
CA MET A 214 -13.07 -3.64 -4.77
C MET A 214 -13.04 -5.07 -4.23
N VAL A 215 -13.97 -5.89 -4.67
CA VAL A 215 -14.03 -7.31 -4.32
C VAL A 215 -13.46 -8.14 -5.47
N MET A 216 -12.47 -8.97 -5.17
CA MET A 216 -11.89 -9.92 -6.12
C MET A 216 -12.31 -11.35 -5.80
N GLN A 217 -12.61 -12.13 -6.83
CA GLN A 217 -12.83 -13.57 -6.75
C GLN A 217 -12.27 -14.26 -8.00
N LEU A 218 -11.51 -15.33 -7.83
CA LEU A 218 -10.93 -16.12 -8.93
C LEU A 218 -10.23 -15.26 -10.01
N GLY A 219 -9.46 -14.27 -9.59
CA GLY A 219 -8.71 -13.37 -10.46
C GLY A 219 -9.55 -12.28 -11.16
N LYS A 220 -10.82 -12.16 -10.86
CA LYS A 220 -11.74 -11.18 -11.48
C LYS A 220 -12.23 -10.16 -10.47
N THR A 221 -12.53 -8.96 -10.95
CA THR A 221 -13.31 -7.98 -10.19
C THR A 221 -14.76 -8.40 -10.19
N LEU A 222 -15.29 -8.69 -8.99
CA LEU A 222 -16.69 -9.01 -8.80
C LEU A 222 -17.54 -7.72 -8.76
N ILE A 223 -17.11 -6.77 -7.93
CA ILE A 223 -17.74 -5.46 -7.77
C ILE A 223 -16.70 -4.47 -7.25
N GLN A 224 -16.89 -3.19 -7.58
CA GLN A 224 -16.23 -2.07 -6.90
C GLN A 224 -17.30 -1.03 -6.56
N SER A 225 -17.51 -0.77 -5.26
CA SER A 225 -18.57 0.12 -4.79
C SER A 225 -18.30 0.67 -3.40
N THR A 226 -19.23 1.44 -2.85
CA THR A 226 -19.19 1.90 -1.46
C THR A 226 -19.32 0.72 -0.48
N PRO A 227 -18.83 0.86 0.76
CA PRO A 227 -18.92 -0.20 1.78
C PRO A 227 -20.33 -0.77 1.97
N ASP A 228 -21.36 0.08 2.02
CA ASP A 228 -22.76 -0.35 2.23
C ASP A 228 -23.27 -1.21 1.08
N LEU A 229 -22.97 -0.83 -0.17
CA LEU A 229 -23.36 -1.61 -1.34
C LEU A 229 -22.61 -2.94 -1.42
N VAL A 230 -21.34 -2.97 -1.01
CA VAL A 230 -20.56 -4.21 -0.95
C VAL A 230 -21.15 -5.17 0.11
N LYS A 231 -21.49 -4.67 1.31
CA LYS A 231 -22.13 -5.47 2.37
C LYS A 231 -23.43 -6.10 1.92
N SER A 232 -24.25 -5.36 1.19
CA SER A 232 -25.58 -5.82 0.73
C SER A 232 -25.54 -6.67 -0.56
N CYS A 233 -24.39 -6.76 -1.21
CA CYS A 233 -24.25 -7.49 -2.47
C CYS A 233 -24.30 -9.01 -2.25
N ARG A 234 -25.32 -9.67 -2.76
CA ARG A 234 -25.51 -11.12 -2.63
C ARG A 234 -24.32 -11.92 -3.16
N GLN A 235 -23.73 -11.53 -4.28
CA GLN A 235 -22.58 -12.21 -4.87
C GLN A 235 -21.37 -12.13 -3.95
N VAL A 236 -21.17 -11.00 -3.25
CA VAL A 236 -20.09 -10.84 -2.26
C VAL A 236 -20.34 -11.74 -1.06
N GLN A 237 -21.58 -11.76 -0.55
CA GLN A 237 -21.96 -12.64 0.55
C GLN A 237 -21.72 -14.13 0.20
N GLU A 238 -22.11 -14.56 -0.99
CA GLU A 238 -21.88 -15.93 -1.47
C GLU A 238 -20.40 -16.25 -1.62
N ALA A 239 -19.59 -15.29 -2.11
CA ALA A 239 -18.12 -15.45 -2.26
C ALA A 239 -17.40 -15.60 -0.90
N TYR A 240 -17.95 -14.99 0.15
CA TYR A 240 -17.40 -15.05 1.52
C TYR A 240 -18.11 -16.09 2.40
N LEU A 241 -19.42 -16.39 2.22
CA LEU A 241 -20.19 -17.37 2.99
C LEU A 241 -19.73 -18.82 2.74
N GLY A 242 -19.06 -19.11 1.62
CA GLY A 242 -18.28 -20.33 1.48
C GLY A 242 -17.12 -20.43 2.49
N GLY A 243 -16.85 -19.38 3.26
CA GLY A 243 -15.78 -19.23 4.25
C GLY A 243 -16.17 -18.61 5.61
N GLY A 244 -17.45 -18.37 5.91
CA GLY A 244 -17.92 -18.04 7.29
C GLY A 244 -17.64 -16.63 7.82
N TYR A 245 -17.45 -15.60 6.97
CA TYR A 245 -16.93 -14.30 7.43
C TYR A 245 -17.91 -13.11 7.51
N LEU A 246 -19.21 -13.26 7.22
CA LEU A 246 -20.15 -12.13 7.17
C LEU A 246 -21.44 -12.29 8.01
N THR A 247 -21.49 -13.22 8.96
CA THR A 247 -22.73 -13.49 9.70
C THR A 247 -22.80 -12.93 11.13
N ASP A 248 -21.75 -12.25 11.62
CA ASP A 248 -21.72 -11.66 12.97
C ASP A 248 -21.38 -10.16 12.90
N ALA A 249 -22.34 -9.34 12.48
CA ALA A 249 -22.37 -7.90 12.75
C ALA A 249 -23.81 -7.37 12.74
#